data_b621a6b1aa90a687b4dc6990c55f9876
#
_entry.id   b621a6b1aa90a687b4dc6990c55f9876
#
_cell.length_a   1.000
_cell.length_b   1.000
_cell.length_c   1.000
_cell.angle_alpha   90.00
_cell.angle_beta   90.00
_cell.angle_gamma   90.00
#
_symmetry.space_group_name_H-M   'P 1'
#
loop_
_entity.id
_entity.type
_entity.pdbx_description
1 polymer ?
#
loop_
_entity_poly.entity_id
_entity_poly.type
_entity_poly.pdbx_seq_one_letter_code
_entity_poly.pdbx_strand_id
1 'polypeptide(L)'
;MDSGSIAWMLVCSALVLLMTPGLAFFYGGLVRRKNVLSTVMYSFISIGVVSVVWVLWGYSLSFGEGGNAFIGTLNNVAFMGVEDTDTQIFAIFQMMFAIITPALITGAFCERFKFKTYLVFLILWVTLVYAPIAHWIWDTNGWLYELGALDFAGGAVVHVNAGIAAIVAAMLVGRRRNPGMQSNNVPFVVLGASMLWFGWFGFNAGSGLEANGIAVNAFLVTNTSAATAMVTWLVLGMIHTGKSSSVS
;
A
#
# COMPACT_ATOMS: atom_id res chain seq x y z
N MET A 1 -3.53 24.95 0.87
CA MET A 1 -4.79 24.24 1.29
C MET A 1 -5.54 25.05 2.33
N ASP A 2 -6.90 24.96 2.37
CA ASP A 2 -7.70 25.44 3.48
C ASP A 2 -7.63 24.50 4.70
N SER A 3 -8.08 24.97 5.88
CA SER A 3 -7.98 24.19 7.12
C SER A 3 -8.82 22.90 7.11
N GLY A 4 -9.91 22.86 6.33
CA GLY A 4 -10.72 21.65 6.16
C GLY A 4 -9.98 20.59 5.36
N SER A 5 -9.32 20.97 4.27
CA SER A 5 -8.48 20.08 3.46
C SER A 5 -7.25 19.60 4.22
N ILE A 6 -6.61 20.46 5.02
CA ILE A 6 -5.50 20.06 5.90
C ILE A 6 -5.96 18.98 6.90
N ALA A 7 -7.06 19.22 7.61
CA ALA A 7 -7.60 18.25 8.57
C ALA A 7 -7.98 16.92 7.88
N TRP A 8 -8.59 17.00 6.71
CA TRP A 8 -8.94 15.84 5.89
C TRP A 8 -7.71 15.01 5.53
N MET A 9 -6.66 15.64 5.00
CA MET A 9 -5.45 14.96 4.58
C MET A 9 -4.67 14.34 5.74
N LEU A 10 -4.64 14.97 6.92
CA LEU A 10 -4.07 14.39 8.13
C LEU A 10 -4.82 13.13 8.55
N VAL A 11 -6.16 13.17 8.53
CA VAL A 11 -7.00 11.99 8.83
C VAL A 11 -6.80 10.91 7.79
N CYS A 12 -6.77 11.24 6.50
CA CYS A 12 -6.52 10.28 5.42
C CYS A 12 -5.16 9.61 5.56
N SER A 13 -4.11 10.36 5.89
CA SER A 13 -2.78 9.80 6.14
C SER A 13 -2.79 8.78 7.28
N ALA A 14 -3.46 9.08 8.39
CA ALA A 14 -3.63 8.17 9.51
C ALA A 14 -4.45 6.92 9.13
N LEU A 15 -5.51 7.08 8.31
CA LEU A 15 -6.32 5.97 7.82
C LEU A 15 -5.52 5.02 6.90
N VAL A 16 -4.69 5.57 6.00
CA VAL A 16 -3.82 4.74 5.14
C VAL A 16 -2.74 4.04 5.97
N LEU A 17 -2.16 4.70 6.98
CA LEU A 17 -1.22 4.05 7.90
C LEU A 17 -1.87 2.86 8.61
N LEU A 18 -3.12 2.99 9.05
CA LEU A 18 -3.88 1.92 9.70
C LEU A 18 -4.05 0.68 8.81
N MET A 19 -4.03 0.83 7.48
CA MET A 19 -4.13 -0.31 6.56
C MET A 19 -2.92 -1.25 6.68
N THR A 20 -1.73 -0.76 7.01
CA THR A 20 -0.54 -1.60 7.14
C THR A 20 -0.64 -2.62 8.28
N PRO A 21 -0.99 -2.25 9.54
CA PRO A 21 -1.34 -3.25 10.55
C PRO A 21 -2.60 -4.06 10.20
N GLY A 22 -3.59 -3.50 9.49
CA GLY A 22 -4.72 -4.25 8.95
C GLY A 22 -4.27 -5.41 8.05
N LEU A 23 -3.35 -5.12 7.13
CA LEU A 23 -2.73 -6.12 6.26
C LEU A 23 -1.95 -7.18 7.06
N ALA A 24 -1.27 -6.77 8.14
CA ALA A 24 -0.57 -7.68 9.03
C ALA A 24 -1.51 -8.72 9.64
N PHE A 25 -2.67 -8.31 10.13
CA PHE A 25 -3.69 -9.22 10.65
C PHE A 25 -4.32 -10.07 9.55
N PHE A 26 -4.61 -9.48 8.40
CA PHE A 26 -5.16 -10.20 7.25
C PHE A 26 -4.25 -11.36 6.83
N TYR A 27 -2.98 -11.09 6.55
CA TYR A 27 -2.01 -12.13 6.18
C TYR A 27 -1.68 -13.05 7.35
N GLY A 28 -1.55 -12.51 8.57
CA GLY A 28 -1.29 -13.29 9.78
C GLY A 28 -2.37 -14.33 10.07
N GLY A 29 -3.63 -14.02 9.76
CA GLY A 29 -4.74 -14.96 9.88
C GLY A 29 -4.72 -16.10 8.86
N LEU A 30 -4.10 -15.87 7.68
CA LEU A 30 -4.06 -16.84 6.59
C LEU A 30 -2.89 -17.84 6.67
N VAL A 31 -1.79 -17.49 7.37
CA VAL A 31 -0.61 -18.35 7.49
C VAL A 31 -0.75 -19.36 8.60
N ARG A 32 0.18 -20.33 8.70
CA ARG A 32 0.22 -21.30 9.81
C ARG A 32 0.52 -20.61 11.14
N ARG A 33 -0.05 -21.13 12.21
CA ARG A 33 0.08 -20.60 13.58
C ARG A 33 1.52 -20.25 13.98
N LYS A 34 2.50 -21.09 13.66
CA LYS A 34 3.92 -20.86 13.98
C LYS A 34 4.55 -19.68 13.22
N ASN A 35 3.93 -19.23 12.15
CA ASN A 35 4.45 -18.17 11.28
C ASN A 35 3.67 -16.84 11.40
N VAL A 36 2.65 -16.79 12.27
CA VAL A 36 1.81 -15.59 12.45
C VAL A 36 2.66 -14.39 12.83
N LEU A 37 3.48 -14.53 13.88
CA LEU A 37 4.30 -13.41 14.36
C LEU A 37 5.28 -12.90 13.29
N SER A 38 5.95 -13.80 12.57
CA SER A 38 6.88 -13.38 11.51
C SER A 38 6.16 -12.69 10.35
N THR A 39 4.96 -13.14 9.99
CA THR A 39 4.14 -12.52 8.94
C THR A 39 3.63 -11.15 9.36
N VAL A 40 3.14 -11.00 10.58
CA VAL A 40 2.75 -9.71 11.16
C VAL A 40 3.92 -8.74 11.18
N MET A 41 5.10 -9.21 11.60
CA MET A 41 6.32 -8.39 11.67
C MET A 41 6.80 -7.90 10.31
N TYR A 42 6.57 -8.62 9.21
CA TYR A 42 6.90 -8.10 7.87
C TYR A 42 6.13 -6.81 7.55
N SER A 43 4.83 -6.80 7.74
CA SER A 43 4.04 -5.59 7.51
C SER A 43 4.36 -4.49 8.54
N PHE A 44 4.55 -4.86 9.81
CA PHE A 44 4.80 -3.87 10.85
C PHE A 44 6.16 -3.17 10.68
N ILE A 45 7.23 -3.91 10.34
CA ILE A 45 8.56 -3.32 10.17
C ILE A 45 8.65 -2.43 8.91
N SER A 46 7.81 -2.64 7.90
CA SER A 46 7.75 -1.75 6.74
C SER A 46 7.41 -0.32 7.15
N ILE A 47 6.57 -0.13 8.18
CA ILE A 47 6.24 1.19 8.72
C ILE A 47 7.51 1.94 9.11
N GLY A 48 8.38 1.32 9.92
CA GLY A 48 9.58 1.98 10.41
C GLY A 48 10.64 2.16 9.32
N VAL A 49 10.98 1.08 8.61
CA VAL A 49 12.07 1.11 7.62
C VAL A 49 11.72 2.02 6.45
N VAL A 50 10.51 1.91 5.91
CA VAL A 50 10.13 2.70 4.73
C VAL A 50 9.94 4.17 5.09
N SER A 51 9.42 4.49 6.28
CA SER A 51 9.35 5.89 6.73
C SER A 51 10.73 6.54 6.77
N VAL A 52 11.73 5.84 7.31
CA VAL A 52 13.10 6.35 7.35
C VAL A 52 13.67 6.51 5.94
N VAL A 53 13.53 5.50 5.09
CA VAL A 53 13.98 5.57 3.68
C VAL A 53 13.28 6.71 2.94
N TRP A 54 11.98 6.90 3.17
CA TRP A 54 11.20 7.95 2.55
C TRP A 54 11.68 9.35 2.93
N VAL A 55 11.88 9.59 4.20
CA VAL A 55 12.43 10.86 4.69
C VAL A 55 13.84 11.11 4.17
N LEU A 56 14.71 10.09 4.19
CA LEU A 56 16.10 10.26 3.82
C LEU A 56 16.29 10.54 2.32
N TRP A 57 15.60 9.80 1.44
CA TRP A 57 15.75 9.97 -0.01
C TRP A 57 14.55 9.56 -0.86
N GLY A 58 13.64 8.72 -0.35
CA GLY A 58 12.53 8.17 -1.15
C GLY A 58 11.61 9.25 -1.69
N TYR A 59 11.24 10.23 -0.87
CA TYR A 59 10.44 11.39 -1.31
C TYR A 59 11.17 12.19 -2.40
N SER A 60 12.44 12.47 -2.19
CA SER A 60 13.28 13.24 -3.11
C SER A 60 13.40 12.55 -4.48
N LEU A 61 13.62 11.24 -4.50
CA LEU A 61 13.67 10.45 -5.74
C LEU A 61 12.31 10.36 -6.46
N SER A 62 11.21 10.46 -5.72
CA SER A 62 9.86 10.40 -6.31
C SER A 62 9.36 11.77 -6.79
N PHE A 63 9.61 12.84 -6.03
CA PHE A 63 8.99 14.15 -6.21
C PHE A 63 9.96 15.32 -6.10
N GLY A 64 11.27 15.07 -6.11
CA GLY A 64 12.28 16.12 -6.05
C GLY A 64 12.32 16.97 -7.32
N GLU A 65 12.17 18.27 -7.16
CA GLU A 65 12.13 19.23 -8.28
C GLU A 65 13.40 19.21 -9.13
N GLY A 66 13.26 19.48 -10.43
CA GLY A 66 14.38 19.54 -11.38
C GLY A 66 14.93 18.18 -11.80
N GLY A 67 14.21 17.10 -11.54
CA GLY A 67 14.50 15.75 -12.02
C GLY A 67 14.35 15.60 -13.53
N ASN A 68 14.50 14.38 -14.01
CA ASN A 68 14.25 14.02 -15.40
C ASN A 68 12.98 13.15 -15.51
N ALA A 69 12.61 12.72 -16.69
CA ALA A 69 11.40 11.92 -16.94
C ALA A 69 11.36 10.57 -16.17
N PHE A 70 12.46 10.13 -15.57
CA PHE A 70 12.58 8.80 -14.95
C PHE A 70 12.77 8.84 -13.44
N ILE A 71 13.30 9.93 -12.87
CA ILE A 71 13.61 10.03 -11.45
C ILE A 71 13.74 11.51 -11.02
N GLY A 72 13.28 11.81 -9.82
CA GLY A 72 13.49 13.10 -9.17
C GLY A 72 14.94 13.34 -8.77
N THR A 73 15.21 14.50 -8.19
CA THR A 73 16.55 14.89 -7.70
C THR A 73 16.79 14.44 -6.25
N LEU A 74 17.95 14.76 -5.70
CA LEU A 74 18.26 14.61 -4.28
C LEU A 74 18.14 15.92 -3.49
N ASN A 75 17.45 16.93 -4.02
CA ASN A 75 17.35 18.25 -3.39
C ASN A 75 16.55 18.23 -2.08
N ASN A 76 15.62 17.27 -1.91
CA ASN A 76 14.78 17.13 -0.72
C ASN A 76 15.24 15.99 0.21
N VAL A 77 16.52 15.58 0.14
CA VAL A 77 17.07 14.59 1.07
C VAL A 77 16.88 15.05 2.51
N ALA A 78 16.47 14.15 3.39
CA ALA A 78 16.10 14.41 4.78
C ALA A 78 15.03 15.50 4.93
N PHE A 79 14.13 15.62 3.95
CA PHE A 79 13.07 16.64 3.86
C PHE A 79 13.61 18.07 3.83
N MET A 80 14.86 18.30 3.43
CA MET A 80 15.36 19.64 3.19
C MET A 80 14.47 20.37 2.18
N GLY A 81 14.07 21.61 2.48
CA GLY A 81 13.18 22.38 1.62
C GLY A 81 11.68 21.95 1.65
N VAL A 82 11.31 20.96 2.46
CA VAL A 82 9.91 20.55 2.69
C VAL A 82 9.39 21.28 3.93
N GLU A 83 9.17 22.60 3.81
CA GLU A 83 8.85 23.46 4.95
C GLU A 83 7.41 23.99 4.93
N ASP A 84 6.82 24.16 3.74
CA ASP A 84 5.45 24.61 3.62
C ASP A 84 4.44 23.47 3.94
N THR A 85 3.28 23.87 4.46
CA THR A 85 2.25 22.95 4.95
C THR A 85 1.73 22.01 3.86
N ASP A 86 1.56 22.49 2.65
CA ASP A 86 0.97 21.71 1.55
C ASP A 86 1.94 20.61 1.10
N THR A 87 3.22 20.94 0.94
CA THR A 87 4.27 19.98 0.61
C THR A 87 4.47 18.96 1.74
N GLN A 88 4.44 19.39 3.02
CA GLN A 88 4.54 18.46 4.14
C GLN A 88 3.40 17.45 4.19
N ILE A 89 2.16 17.92 4.00
CA ILE A 89 0.97 17.05 3.98
C ILE A 89 1.04 16.08 2.80
N PHE A 90 1.41 16.56 1.62
CA PHE A 90 1.62 15.71 0.45
C PHE A 90 2.69 14.66 0.72
N ALA A 91 3.86 15.06 1.23
CA ALA A 91 4.97 14.16 1.51
C ALA A 91 4.61 13.08 2.53
N ILE A 92 3.84 13.41 3.59
CA ILE A 92 3.40 12.43 4.60
C ILE A 92 2.31 11.51 4.05
N PHE A 93 1.37 12.02 3.26
CA PHE A 93 0.35 11.20 2.63
C PHE A 93 0.97 10.19 1.66
N GLN A 94 1.88 10.62 0.80
CA GLN A 94 2.62 9.75 -0.12
C GLN A 94 3.53 8.73 0.60
N MET A 95 4.07 9.07 1.77
CA MET A 95 4.79 8.13 2.63
C MET A 95 3.92 6.92 3.00
N MET A 96 2.64 7.10 3.27
CA MET A 96 1.74 6.02 3.66
C MET A 96 1.59 4.99 2.53
N PHE A 97 1.57 5.44 1.28
CA PHE A 97 1.54 4.57 0.11
C PHE A 97 2.87 3.83 -0.09
N ALA A 98 3.99 4.53 0.10
CA ALA A 98 5.32 3.90 0.07
C ALA A 98 5.47 2.80 1.13
N ILE A 99 4.89 2.97 2.31
CA ILE A 99 4.92 2.00 3.42
C ILE A 99 4.13 0.73 3.09
N ILE A 100 2.89 0.87 2.63
CA ILE A 100 2.00 -0.28 2.43
C ILE A 100 2.38 -1.10 1.20
N THR A 101 2.92 -0.49 0.16
CA THR A 101 3.18 -1.17 -1.12
C THR A 101 4.10 -2.38 -0.99
N PRO A 102 5.30 -2.32 -0.38
CA PRO A 102 6.14 -3.50 -0.18
C PRO A 102 5.54 -4.49 0.82
N ALA A 103 4.71 -4.04 1.75
CA ALA A 103 4.00 -4.92 2.66
C ALA A 103 3.00 -5.83 1.92
N LEU A 104 2.36 -5.36 0.85
CA LEU A 104 1.48 -6.16 0.00
C LEU A 104 2.22 -7.35 -0.66
N ILE A 105 3.49 -7.19 -1.00
CA ILE A 105 4.31 -8.23 -1.65
C ILE A 105 4.54 -9.43 -0.72
N THR A 106 4.50 -9.22 0.60
CA THR A 106 4.88 -10.23 1.60
C THR A 106 4.04 -11.49 1.55
N GLY A 107 2.78 -11.40 1.12
CA GLY A 107 1.91 -12.55 0.90
C GLY A 107 2.48 -13.59 -0.07
N ALA A 108 3.26 -13.15 -1.06
CA ALA A 108 3.87 -14.01 -2.08
C ALA A 108 5.00 -14.90 -1.54
N PHE A 109 5.73 -14.45 -0.51
CA PHE A 109 6.87 -15.16 0.04
C PHE A 109 6.77 -15.46 1.54
N CYS A 110 5.63 -15.18 2.17
CA CYS A 110 5.42 -15.53 3.58
C CYS A 110 5.78 -16.99 3.87
N GLU A 111 6.32 -17.27 5.06
CA GLU A 111 6.86 -18.54 5.51
C GLU A 111 8.16 -19.03 4.84
N ARG A 112 8.68 -18.33 3.82
CA ARG A 112 9.85 -18.75 3.01
C ARG A 112 10.98 -17.73 2.95
N PHE A 113 10.79 -16.54 3.47
CA PHE A 113 11.74 -15.44 3.39
C PHE A 113 12.35 -15.18 4.77
N LYS A 114 13.65 -14.85 4.82
CA LYS A 114 14.32 -14.51 6.08
C LYS A 114 14.07 -13.04 6.41
N PHE A 115 13.80 -12.74 7.67
CA PHE A 115 13.53 -11.38 8.13
C PHE A 115 14.64 -10.38 7.77
N LYS A 116 15.91 -10.76 7.97
CA LYS A 116 17.06 -9.90 7.58
C LYS A 116 17.08 -9.58 6.08
N THR A 117 16.76 -10.56 5.24
CA THR A 117 16.68 -10.37 3.79
C THR A 117 15.53 -9.42 3.43
N TYR A 118 14.42 -9.49 4.17
CA TYR A 118 13.30 -8.59 3.98
C TYR A 118 13.66 -7.13 4.30
N LEU A 119 14.45 -6.86 5.33
CA LEU A 119 14.92 -5.51 5.63
C LEU A 119 15.73 -4.90 4.48
N VAL A 120 16.66 -5.68 3.92
CA VAL A 120 17.44 -5.26 2.75
C VAL A 120 16.53 -5.07 1.53
N PHE A 121 15.59 -5.99 1.33
CA PHE A 121 14.60 -5.88 0.25
C PHE A 121 13.79 -4.60 0.35
N LEU A 122 13.29 -4.23 1.53
CA LEU A 122 12.52 -2.99 1.74
C LEU A 122 13.30 -1.77 1.27
N ILE A 123 14.54 -1.62 1.72
CA ILE A 123 15.39 -0.46 1.39
C ILE A 123 15.62 -0.41 -0.12
N LEU A 124 16.08 -1.51 -0.71
CA LEU A 124 16.41 -1.56 -2.13
C LEU A 124 15.17 -1.42 -3.02
N TRP A 125 14.09 -2.12 -2.68
CA TRP A 125 12.88 -2.11 -3.51
C TRP A 125 12.18 -0.76 -3.50
N VAL A 126 12.08 -0.10 -2.34
CA VAL A 126 11.51 1.26 -2.26
C VAL A 126 12.36 2.25 -3.03
N THR A 127 13.67 2.14 -2.95
CA THR A 127 14.61 3.05 -3.63
C THR A 127 14.66 2.83 -5.14
N LEU A 128 14.74 1.56 -5.59
CA LEU A 128 15.03 1.24 -6.99
C LEU A 128 13.77 0.96 -7.83
N VAL A 129 12.65 0.68 -7.19
CA VAL A 129 11.41 0.29 -7.87
C VAL A 129 10.28 1.25 -7.53
N TYR A 130 9.93 1.40 -6.24
CA TYR A 130 8.79 2.21 -5.84
C TYR A 130 8.97 3.69 -6.19
N ALA A 131 10.08 4.29 -5.76
CA ALA A 131 10.32 5.72 -5.97
C ALA A 131 10.36 6.11 -7.45
N PRO A 132 11.07 5.38 -8.35
CA PRO A 132 10.99 5.64 -9.79
C PRO A 132 9.58 5.49 -10.37
N ILE A 133 8.83 4.44 -10.01
CA ILE A 133 7.47 4.23 -10.55
C ILE A 133 6.50 5.31 -10.05
N ALA A 134 6.63 5.75 -8.79
CA ALA A 134 5.86 6.87 -8.26
C ALA A 134 6.18 8.16 -9.04
N HIS A 135 7.46 8.42 -9.32
CA HIS A 135 7.88 9.54 -10.15
C HIS A 135 7.28 9.45 -11.56
N TRP A 136 7.37 8.31 -12.23
CA TRP A 136 6.88 8.16 -13.60
C TRP A 136 5.40 8.49 -13.77
N ILE A 137 4.59 8.20 -12.76
CA ILE A 137 3.11 8.23 -12.87
C ILE A 137 2.51 9.43 -12.14
N TRP A 138 3.09 9.85 -11.02
CA TRP A 138 2.50 10.88 -10.16
C TRP A 138 3.24 12.20 -10.16
N ASP A 139 4.52 12.23 -10.58
CA ASP A 139 5.24 13.50 -10.76
C ASP A 139 4.89 14.10 -12.12
N THR A 140 4.74 15.42 -12.17
CA THR A 140 4.38 16.15 -13.41
C THR A 140 5.44 16.06 -14.51
N ASN A 141 6.69 15.76 -14.15
CA ASN A 141 7.79 15.53 -15.10
C ASN A 141 7.96 14.05 -15.47
N GLY A 142 7.18 13.15 -14.86
CA GLY A 142 7.24 11.72 -15.11
C GLY A 142 6.80 11.34 -16.51
N TRP A 143 7.54 10.46 -17.20
CA TRP A 143 7.26 10.11 -18.60
C TRP A 143 5.87 9.47 -18.83
N LEU A 144 5.34 8.71 -17.87
CA LEU A 144 3.98 8.17 -17.96
C LEU A 144 2.93 9.23 -17.68
N TYR A 145 3.20 10.16 -16.74
CA TYR A 145 2.33 11.30 -16.49
C TYR A 145 2.18 12.17 -17.76
N GLU A 146 3.29 12.49 -18.42
CA GLU A 146 3.30 13.26 -19.67
C GLU A 146 2.58 12.53 -20.82
N LEU A 147 2.60 11.20 -20.85
CA LEU A 147 1.81 10.39 -21.78
C LEU A 147 0.32 10.33 -21.44
N GLY A 148 -0.12 10.93 -20.34
CA GLY A 148 -1.52 10.95 -19.91
C GLY A 148 -1.97 9.70 -19.15
N ALA A 149 -1.06 8.95 -18.55
CA ALA A 149 -1.43 7.83 -17.68
C ALA A 149 -2.24 8.33 -16.48
N LEU A 150 -3.37 7.67 -16.19
CA LEU A 150 -4.25 8.02 -15.08
C LEU A 150 -4.11 6.99 -13.97
N ASP A 151 -3.60 7.43 -12.84
CA ASP A 151 -3.55 6.66 -11.59
C ASP A 151 -3.99 7.56 -10.43
N PHE A 152 -5.28 7.49 -10.11
CA PHE A 152 -5.88 8.36 -9.10
C PHE A 152 -5.42 8.05 -7.68
N ALA A 153 -5.34 6.76 -7.33
CA ALA A 153 -5.08 6.31 -5.96
C ALA A 153 -4.10 5.12 -5.88
N GLY A 154 -3.22 4.94 -6.84
CA GLY A 154 -2.19 3.89 -6.76
C GLY A 154 -2.56 2.57 -7.44
N GLY A 155 -3.49 2.59 -8.41
CA GLY A 155 -3.79 1.41 -9.21
C GLY A 155 -2.54 0.82 -9.86
N ALA A 156 -1.69 1.67 -10.43
CA ALA A 156 -0.41 1.28 -11.02
C ALA A 156 0.74 1.36 -10.00
N VAL A 157 0.93 2.51 -9.34
CA VAL A 157 2.07 2.76 -8.44
C VAL A 157 2.09 1.78 -7.26
N VAL A 158 0.95 1.42 -6.71
CA VAL A 158 0.83 0.50 -5.57
C VAL A 158 0.50 -0.91 -6.04
N HIS A 159 -0.65 -1.11 -6.70
CA HIS A 159 -1.21 -2.45 -6.89
C HIS A 159 -0.59 -3.23 -8.04
N VAL A 160 -0.43 -2.65 -9.23
CA VAL A 160 0.27 -3.32 -10.35
C VAL A 160 1.72 -3.55 -9.98
N ASN A 161 2.39 -2.55 -9.40
CA ASN A 161 3.78 -2.63 -8.96
C ASN A 161 3.99 -3.75 -7.93
N ALA A 162 3.20 -3.77 -6.84
CA ALA A 162 3.28 -4.83 -5.83
C ALA A 162 2.91 -6.20 -6.42
N GLY A 163 1.91 -6.27 -7.30
CA GLY A 163 1.46 -7.52 -7.93
C GLY A 163 2.54 -8.15 -8.80
N ILE A 164 3.19 -7.38 -9.66
CA ILE A 164 4.31 -7.86 -10.49
C ILE A 164 5.50 -8.27 -9.61
N ALA A 165 5.86 -7.46 -8.62
CA ALA A 165 6.92 -7.80 -7.66
C ALA A 165 6.59 -9.10 -6.90
N ALA A 166 5.33 -9.33 -6.53
CA ALA A 166 4.86 -10.54 -5.87
C ALA A 166 5.01 -11.78 -6.77
N ILE A 167 4.67 -11.67 -8.06
CA ILE A 167 4.87 -12.76 -9.05
C ILE A 167 6.36 -13.12 -9.14
N VAL A 168 7.22 -12.12 -9.35
CA VAL A 168 8.67 -12.32 -9.45
C VAL A 168 9.24 -12.94 -8.17
N ALA A 169 8.85 -12.40 -7.01
CA ALA A 169 9.27 -12.93 -5.71
C ALA A 169 8.82 -14.38 -5.49
N ALA A 170 7.58 -14.73 -5.86
CA ALA A 170 7.06 -16.08 -5.75
C ALA A 170 7.83 -17.07 -6.65
N MET A 171 8.19 -16.66 -7.87
CA MET A 171 8.99 -17.45 -8.80
C MET A 171 10.41 -17.70 -8.26
N LEU A 172 11.08 -16.66 -7.76
CA LEU A 172 12.45 -16.75 -7.24
C LEU A 172 12.55 -17.57 -5.95
N VAL A 173 11.59 -17.41 -5.03
CA VAL A 173 11.56 -18.15 -3.76
C VAL A 173 11.16 -19.62 -3.95
N GLY A 174 10.44 -19.92 -5.03
CA GLY A 174 10.06 -21.27 -5.41
C GLY A 174 8.87 -21.83 -4.61
N ARG A 175 8.64 -23.15 -4.74
CA ARG A 175 7.48 -23.84 -4.17
C ARG A 175 7.56 -23.99 -2.66
N ARG A 176 6.40 -23.97 -1.99
CA ARG A 176 6.30 -24.32 -0.57
C ARG A 176 6.59 -25.80 -0.35
N ARG A 177 7.38 -26.12 0.68
CA ARG A 177 7.66 -27.54 1.05
C ARG A 177 6.40 -28.29 1.46
N ASN A 178 5.45 -27.61 2.10
CA ASN A 178 4.15 -28.15 2.50
C ASN A 178 3.06 -27.24 1.94
N PRO A 179 2.45 -27.55 0.78
CA PRO A 179 1.51 -26.68 0.08
C PRO A 179 0.14 -26.55 0.75
N GLY A 180 -0.31 -27.55 1.52
CA GLY A 180 -1.60 -27.50 2.22
C GLY A 180 -1.58 -26.45 3.34
N MET A 181 -2.33 -25.38 3.17
CA MET A 181 -2.53 -24.37 4.23
C MET A 181 -4.01 -24.26 4.57
N GLN A 182 -4.32 -24.48 5.84
CA GLN A 182 -5.58 -24.02 6.44
C GLN A 182 -5.31 -22.67 7.12
N SER A 183 -6.23 -21.72 6.96
CA SER A 183 -6.18 -20.44 7.65
C SER A 183 -6.11 -20.66 9.17
N ASN A 184 -5.12 -20.07 9.83
CA ASN A 184 -4.91 -20.26 11.27
C ASN A 184 -5.98 -19.54 12.11
N ASN A 185 -6.42 -18.37 11.69
CA ASN A 185 -7.30 -17.50 12.47
C ASN A 185 -8.18 -16.64 11.56
N VAL A 186 -9.35 -17.18 11.19
CA VAL A 186 -10.33 -16.48 10.36
C VAL A 186 -10.81 -15.15 11.00
N PRO A 187 -11.07 -15.06 12.33
CA PRO A 187 -11.35 -13.76 12.95
C PRO A 187 -10.27 -12.70 12.70
N PHE A 188 -8.98 -13.05 12.68
CA PHE A 188 -7.91 -12.11 12.33
C PHE A 188 -7.99 -11.68 10.87
N VAL A 189 -8.34 -12.58 9.95
CA VAL A 189 -8.55 -12.24 8.54
C VAL A 189 -9.66 -11.22 8.41
N VAL A 190 -10.80 -11.44 9.07
CA VAL A 190 -11.94 -10.51 9.04
C VAL A 190 -11.59 -9.16 9.68
N LEU A 191 -10.90 -9.18 10.82
CA LEU A 191 -10.43 -7.94 11.47
C LEU A 191 -9.50 -7.16 10.54
N GLY A 192 -8.51 -7.83 9.95
CA GLY A 192 -7.59 -7.20 9.01
C GLY A 192 -8.30 -6.63 7.77
N ALA A 193 -9.23 -7.39 7.20
CA ALA A 193 -10.06 -6.91 6.08
C ALA A 193 -10.91 -5.69 6.45
N SER A 194 -11.46 -5.66 7.67
CA SER A 194 -12.25 -4.52 8.16
C SER A 194 -11.37 -3.27 8.33
N MET A 195 -10.16 -3.42 8.87
CA MET A 195 -9.20 -2.31 8.99
C MET A 195 -8.74 -1.82 7.61
N LEU A 196 -8.53 -2.71 6.66
CA LEU A 196 -8.22 -2.36 5.26
C LEU A 196 -9.38 -1.59 4.63
N TRP A 197 -10.61 -2.06 4.78
CA TRP A 197 -11.78 -1.36 4.22
C TRP A 197 -11.94 0.03 4.82
N PHE A 198 -11.83 0.14 6.14
CA PHE A 198 -11.93 1.43 6.83
C PHE A 198 -10.82 2.40 6.37
N GLY A 199 -9.58 1.93 6.26
CA GLY A 199 -8.47 2.73 5.78
C GLY A 199 -8.58 3.12 4.30
N TRP A 200 -9.32 2.33 3.50
CA TRP A 200 -9.52 2.60 2.07
C TRP A 200 -10.31 3.87 1.79
N PHE A 201 -11.10 4.35 2.74
CA PHE A 201 -11.71 5.67 2.65
C PHE A 201 -10.64 6.76 2.58
N GLY A 202 -9.62 6.71 3.43
CA GLY A 202 -8.47 7.61 3.34
C GLY A 202 -7.62 7.37 2.10
N PHE A 203 -7.44 6.11 1.71
CA PHE A 203 -6.65 5.71 0.55
C PHE A 203 -7.22 6.32 -0.75
N ASN A 204 -8.50 6.12 -1.03
CA ASN A 204 -9.12 6.61 -2.26
C ASN A 204 -9.59 8.06 -2.15
N ALA A 205 -10.35 8.41 -1.12
CA ALA A 205 -10.89 9.77 -1.04
C ALA A 205 -9.82 10.80 -0.66
N GLY A 206 -8.78 10.39 0.10
CA GLY A 206 -7.60 11.22 0.34
C GLY A 206 -6.79 11.52 -0.92
N SER A 207 -6.82 10.64 -1.92
CA SER A 207 -6.13 10.85 -3.20
C SER A 207 -6.72 11.99 -4.04
N GLY A 208 -7.88 12.53 -3.65
CA GLY A 208 -8.35 13.83 -4.15
C GLY A 208 -7.56 15.03 -3.65
N LEU A 209 -6.67 14.85 -2.66
CA LEU A 209 -5.78 15.83 -2.03
C LEU A 209 -6.50 17.03 -1.37
N GLU A 210 -7.82 17.07 -1.42
CA GLU A 210 -8.66 18.14 -0.87
C GLU A 210 -10.00 17.58 -0.35
N ALA A 211 -10.64 18.30 0.56
CA ALA A 211 -11.99 18.01 1.03
C ALA A 211 -13.04 18.58 0.05
N ASN A 212 -13.16 17.99 -1.13
CA ASN A 212 -14.01 18.46 -2.23
C ASN A 212 -14.96 17.37 -2.78
N GLY A 213 -15.70 17.68 -3.84
CA GLY A 213 -16.64 16.77 -4.46
C GLY A 213 -16.00 15.49 -5.02
N ILE A 214 -14.71 15.54 -5.43
CA ILE A 214 -13.97 14.36 -5.90
C ILE A 214 -13.74 13.41 -4.73
N ALA A 215 -13.30 13.91 -3.57
CA ALA A 215 -13.11 13.11 -2.36
C ALA A 215 -14.43 12.47 -1.90
N VAL A 216 -15.53 13.23 -1.89
CA VAL A 216 -16.86 12.70 -1.51
C VAL A 216 -17.31 11.60 -2.47
N ASN A 217 -17.15 11.80 -3.77
CA ASN A 217 -17.49 10.77 -4.75
C ASN A 217 -16.61 9.53 -4.60
N ALA A 218 -15.29 9.68 -4.44
CA ALA A 218 -14.37 8.58 -4.22
C ALA A 218 -14.72 7.79 -2.94
N PHE A 219 -15.12 8.46 -1.86
CA PHE A 219 -15.59 7.83 -0.64
C PHE A 219 -16.83 6.97 -0.88
N LEU A 220 -17.85 7.53 -1.55
CA LEU A 220 -19.11 6.84 -1.87
C LEU A 220 -18.87 5.60 -2.74
N VAL A 221 -18.14 5.75 -3.84
CA VAL A 221 -17.91 4.62 -4.77
C VAL A 221 -17.00 3.55 -4.16
N THR A 222 -16.05 3.92 -3.30
CA THR A 222 -15.22 2.97 -2.55
C THR A 222 -16.08 2.04 -1.69
N ASN A 223 -16.99 2.61 -0.90
CA ASN A 223 -17.87 1.82 -0.05
C ASN A 223 -18.83 0.95 -0.88
N THR A 224 -19.47 1.54 -1.89
CA THR A 224 -20.45 0.84 -2.73
C THR A 224 -19.82 -0.33 -3.48
N SER A 225 -18.61 -0.13 -4.06
CA SER A 225 -17.89 -1.19 -4.77
C SER A 225 -17.48 -2.33 -3.84
N ALA A 226 -16.91 -2.02 -2.66
CA ALA A 226 -16.50 -3.03 -1.70
C ALA A 226 -17.69 -3.83 -1.15
N ALA A 227 -18.78 -3.15 -0.78
CA ALA A 227 -20.00 -3.80 -0.31
C ALA A 227 -20.62 -4.71 -1.39
N THR A 228 -20.70 -4.23 -2.63
CA THR A 228 -21.21 -5.00 -3.76
C THR A 228 -20.34 -6.22 -4.04
N ALA A 229 -19.02 -6.06 -4.03
CA ALA A 229 -18.09 -7.17 -4.22
C ALA A 229 -18.24 -8.23 -3.12
N MET A 230 -18.35 -7.81 -1.85
CA MET A 230 -18.58 -8.72 -0.72
C MET A 230 -19.88 -9.53 -0.86
N VAL A 231 -20.98 -8.86 -1.17
CA VAL A 231 -22.27 -9.54 -1.35
C VAL A 231 -22.23 -10.49 -2.55
N THR A 232 -21.68 -10.04 -3.68
CA THR A 232 -21.53 -10.87 -4.88
C THR A 232 -20.70 -12.12 -4.60
N TRP A 233 -19.57 -11.97 -3.89
CA TRP A 233 -18.71 -13.09 -3.51
C TRP A 233 -19.45 -14.10 -2.63
N LEU A 234 -20.20 -13.63 -1.62
CA LEU A 234 -21.00 -14.49 -0.77
C LEU A 234 -22.05 -15.28 -1.57
N VAL A 235 -22.79 -14.59 -2.45
CA VAL A 235 -23.84 -15.23 -3.27
C VAL A 235 -23.23 -16.30 -4.20
N LEU A 236 -22.17 -15.96 -4.93
CA LEU A 236 -21.49 -16.91 -5.81
C LEU A 236 -20.87 -18.08 -5.04
N GLY A 237 -20.28 -17.80 -3.88
CA GLY A 237 -19.76 -18.83 -2.99
C GLY A 237 -20.85 -19.79 -2.50
N MET A 238 -22.01 -19.27 -2.10
CA MET A 238 -23.16 -20.09 -1.67
C MET A 238 -23.70 -20.95 -2.83
N ILE A 239 -23.82 -20.39 -4.03
CA ILE A 239 -24.25 -21.12 -5.22
C ILE A 239 -23.27 -22.26 -5.56
N HIS A 240 -21.97 -21.98 -5.49
CA HIS A 240 -20.93 -22.96 -5.89
C HIS A 240 -20.69 -24.06 -4.84
N THR A 241 -20.70 -23.71 -3.55
CA THR A 241 -20.31 -24.63 -2.45
C THR A 241 -21.48 -25.12 -1.60
N GLY A 242 -22.65 -24.51 -1.73
CA GLY A 242 -23.81 -24.75 -0.84
C GLY A 242 -23.62 -24.23 0.57
N LYS A 243 -22.53 -23.51 0.88
CA LYS A 243 -22.22 -22.97 2.21
C LYS A 243 -21.75 -21.53 2.10
N SER A 244 -22.13 -20.70 3.07
CA SER A 244 -21.50 -19.38 3.23
C SER A 244 -20.14 -19.56 3.92
N SER A 245 -19.07 -19.05 3.32
CA SER A 245 -17.74 -19.04 3.92
C SER A 245 -17.11 -17.67 3.78
N SER A 246 -16.49 -17.19 4.86
CA SER A 246 -15.75 -15.92 4.88
C SER A 246 -14.34 -16.01 4.29
N VAL A 247 -13.88 -17.21 3.93
CA VAL A 247 -12.48 -17.49 3.49
C VAL A 247 -12.44 -18.50 2.34
N SER A 248 -13.52 -18.68 1.64
CA SER A 248 -13.58 -19.55 0.44
C SER A 248 -13.10 -18.86 -0.81
#